data_2daf247636578e756649b41cf470b55c
#
_entry.id   2daf247636578e756649b41cf470b55c
#
_cell.length_a   1.000
_cell.length_b   1.000
_cell.length_c   1.000
_cell.angle_alpha   90.00
_cell.angle_beta   90.00
_cell.angle_gamma   90.00
#
_symmetry.space_group_name_H-M   'P 1'
#
loop_
_entity.id
_entity.type
_entity.pdbx_description
1 polymer ?
#
loop_
_entity_poly.entity_id
_entity_poly.type
_entity_poly.pdbx_seq_one_letter_code
_entity_poly.pdbx_strand_id
1 'polypeptide(L)'
;SENHLRMLTVYRGNLIGTSMRGHELTLKHWLGTHHNVMWDEEPAKDLVKEVKWHEESPIGKLDFLVNLNIRMDSTANYSDVILPAAFWYEKHDVTFGDMHTFVHPLTPATQPPWEAKHDWEAFKLIAKKFSKLAKKHFPEPVKEIVLNATWMDTPGQLAQPLGEIKDWKNGDTEPVPGKTFPSINIVERDYTKVYDKLVSLGPLVSKPKGYGSKGQYTDLTPIVEEELKNNEALDVKNDRVYFEKPEQFCELILQISPELNGRLSWLFFKEMEKKVGLPLADMVETVKGRKVHYKDIISQPRRIHTTPQWSAVLHDKDGKQRTFAPFTMNVERLKPWHTLSGRQEVYYDHQGIRELGEGLPTNKPPLDMVAVGDINMDKAGPKSKVFRFITPHGKWQIHSSFRDHWPMLHMSRGGPTVWLNPDDANEIEVKDN
;
A
#
# COMPACT_ATOMS: atom_id res chain seq x y z
N SER A 1 -1.58 -26.58 6.19
CA SER A 1 -0.62 -26.91 5.14
C SER A 1 0.76 -27.09 5.76
N GLU A 2 1.53 -28.05 5.25
CA GLU A 2 2.91 -28.31 5.69
C GLU A 2 3.84 -27.12 5.36
N ASN A 3 3.50 -26.33 4.34
CA ASN A 3 4.22 -25.15 3.92
C ASN A 3 3.48 -23.89 4.36
N HIS A 4 3.92 -23.28 5.43
CA HIS A 4 3.41 -22.01 5.94
C HIS A 4 4.43 -20.89 5.77
N LEU A 5 3.98 -19.66 5.94
CA LEU A 5 4.84 -18.48 5.92
C LEU A 5 5.82 -18.58 7.11
N ARG A 6 7.12 -18.57 6.81
CA ARG A 6 8.17 -18.72 7.84
C ARG A 6 8.89 -17.41 8.14
N MET A 7 8.97 -16.52 7.16
CA MET A 7 9.61 -15.22 7.31
C MET A 7 8.66 -14.12 6.85
N LEU A 8 8.55 -13.06 7.62
CA LEU A 8 7.78 -11.88 7.31
C LEU A 8 8.66 -10.63 7.48
N THR A 9 8.66 -9.77 6.47
CA THR A 9 9.25 -8.43 6.58
C THR A 9 8.13 -7.40 6.54
N VAL A 10 7.99 -6.63 7.59
CA VAL A 10 7.07 -5.50 7.66
C VAL A 10 7.84 -4.24 7.35
N TYR A 11 7.41 -3.55 6.29
CA TYR A 11 8.05 -2.35 5.80
C TYR A 11 7.11 -1.16 5.92
N ARG A 12 7.52 -0.18 6.70
CA ARG A 12 6.80 1.08 6.94
C ARG A 12 5.33 0.90 7.34
N GLY A 13 5.06 -0.09 8.12
CA GLY A 13 3.71 -0.37 8.59
C GLY A 13 3.72 -0.93 10.01
N ASN A 14 2.65 -0.70 10.72
CA ASN A 14 2.40 -1.31 12.01
C ASN A 14 1.34 -2.42 11.87
N LEU A 15 1.74 -3.57 11.36
CA LEU A 15 0.84 -4.69 11.08
C LEU A 15 0.04 -5.09 12.32
N ILE A 16 0.71 -5.28 13.45
CA ILE A 16 0.06 -5.69 14.71
C ILE A 16 -0.85 -4.59 15.24
N GLY A 17 -0.40 -3.33 15.23
CA GLY A 17 -1.18 -2.22 15.78
C GLY A 17 -2.34 -1.74 14.91
N THR A 18 -2.42 -2.13 13.63
CA THR A 18 -3.44 -1.65 12.70
C THR A 18 -4.39 -2.73 12.17
N SER A 19 -4.05 -4.00 12.36
CA SER A 19 -4.85 -5.13 11.84
C SER A 19 -6.03 -5.44 12.75
N MET A 20 -6.99 -4.54 12.87
CA MET A 20 -8.10 -4.60 13.83
C MET A 20 -8.79 -5.97 13.99
N ARG A 21 -8.87 -6.76 12.91
CA ARG A 21 -9.48 -8.09 12.93
C ARG A 21 -8.47 -9.22 12.87
N GLY A 22 -7.20 -8.89 12.73
CA GLY A 22 -6.11 -9.86 12.55
C GLY A 22 -5.17 -9.96 13.74
N HIS A 23 -5.39 -9.21 14.81
CA HIS A 23 -4.50 -9.23 15.99
C HIS A 23 -4.35 -10.62 16.56
N GLU A 24 -5.45 -11.28 16.86
CA GLU A 24 -5.44 -12.62 17.42
C GLU A 24 -4.77 -13.63 16.49
N LEU A 25 -5.11 -13.60 15.19
CA LEU A 25 -4.48 -14.43 14.19
C LEU A 25 -2.96 -14.23 14.16
N THR A 26 -2.52 -12.97 14.15
CA THR A 26 -1.10 -12.62 14.10
C THR A 26 -0.38 -13.05 15.36
N LEU A 27 -0.91 -12.68 16.52
CA LEU A 27 -0.26 -12.96 17.80
C LEU A 27 -0.25 -14.46 18.10
N LYS A 28 -1.40 -15.14 17.95
CA LYS A 28 -1.53 -16.55 18.33
C LYS A 28 -0.92 -17.50 17.30
N HIS A 29 -1.25 -17.33 16.01
CA HIS A 29 -0.88 -18.32 14.99
C HIS A 29 0.44 -18.02 14.30
N TRP A 30 0.78 -16.74 14.11
CA TRP A 30 2.05 -16.39 13.45
C TRP A 30 3.18 -16.27 14.45
N LEU A 31 2.96 -15.57 15.56
CA LEU A 31 4.00 -15.28 16.54
C LEU A 31 4.04 -16.30 17.70
N GLY A 32 2.96 -17.07 17.91
CA GLY A 32 2.88 -18.01 19.01
C GLY A 32 2.81 -17.36 20.38
N THR A 33 2.36 -16.11 20.45
CA THR A 33 2.21 -15.44 21.73
C THR A 33 0.93 -15.89 22.41
N HIS A 34 1.03 -16.15 23.69
CA HIS A 34 -0.11 -16.34 24.57
C HIS A 34 -0.23 -15.10 25.45
N HIS A 35 -1.30 -14.33 25.29
CA HIS A 35 -1.53 -13.19 26.17
C HIS A 35 -2.78 -13.37 27.01
N ASN A 36 -2.71 -12.87 28.21
CA ASN A 36 -3.72 -13.06 29.24
C ASN A 36 -4.97 -12.21 29.05
N VAL A 37 -5.00 -11.37 28.03
CA VAL A 37 -6.10 -10.47 27.69
C VAL A 37 -7.03 -11.04 26.63
N MET A 38 -6.69 -12.21 26.08
CA MET A 38 -7.61 -12.94 25.21
C MET A 38 -8.69 -13.60 26.05
N TRP A 39 -9.92 -13.29 25.72
CA TRP A 39 -11.05 -13.97 26.30
C TRP A 39 -11.05 -15.42 25.81
N ASP A 40 -11.18 -16.34 26.74
CA ASP A 40 -11.69 -17.66 26.41
C ASP A 40 -13.12 -17.52 25.88
N GLU A 41 -13.60 -18.47 25.12
CA GLU A 41 -14.95 -18.43 24.53
C GLU A 41 -16.06 -18.19 25.56
N GLU A 42 -15.79 -18.48 26.83
CA GLU A 42 -16.64 -18.09 27.95
C GLU A 42 -15.96 -16.97 28.75
N PRO A 43 -16.56 -15.78 28.80
CA PRO A 43 -16.06 -14.76 29.69
C PRO A 43 -16.08 -15.27 31.13
N ALA A 44 -14.95 -15.22 31.79
CA ALA A 44 -14.86 -15.55 33.19
C ALA A 44 -15.96 -14.78 33.97
N LYS A 45 -16.76 -15.48 34.70
CA LYS A 45 -17.83 -14.88 35.51
C LYS A 45 -17.32 -13.85 36.51
N ASP A 46 -16.06 -13.94 36.85
CA ASP A 46 -15.31 -13.00 37.65
C ASP A 46 -14.29 -12.27 36.76
N LEU A 47 -14.21 -10.97 36.92
CA LEU A 47 -13.18 -10.15 36.30
C LEU A 47 -11.82 -10.78 36.55
N VAL A 48 -10.97 -10.75 35.53
CA VAL A 48 -9.59 -11.23 35.62
C VAL A 48 -8.91 -10.52 36.79
N LYS A 49 -8.73 -11.23 37.89
CA LYS A 49 -8.13 -10.69 39.13
C LYS A 49 -6.63 -10.81 39.13
N GLU A 50 -6.10 -11.65 38.26
CA GLU A 50 -4.67 -11.99 38.25
C GLU A 50 -4.21 -12.26 36.82
N VAL A 51 -3.05 -11.71 36.47
CA VAL A 51 -2.34 -12.02 35.23
C VAL A 51 -1.42 -13.19 35.54
N LYS A 52 -1.67 -14.36 34.93
CA LYS A 52 -0.81 -15.54 35.08
C LYS A 52 0.14 -15.67 33.90
N TRP A 53 1.38 -15.94 34.21
CA TRP A 53 2.34 -16.39 33.20
C TRP A 53 2.04 -17.84 32.82
N HIS A 54 1.97 -18.11 31.52
CA HIS A 54 1.83 -19.44 30.99
C HIS A 54 3.19 -20.01 30.63
N GLU A 55 3.55 -21.17 31.15
CA GLU A 55 4.82 -21.84 30.82
C GLU A 55 4.82 -22.35 29.39
N GLU A 56 3.65 -22.74 28.87
CA GLU A 56 3.50 -23.24 27.51
C GLU A 56 2.75 -22.20 26.66
N SER A 57 3.41 -21.68 25.62
CA SER A 57 2.79 -20.84 24.61
C SER A 57 2.58 -21.63 23.31
N PRO A 58 1.58 -21.26 22.49
CA PRO A 58 1.45 -21.83 21.17
C PRO A 58 2.71 -21.60 20.34
N ILE A 59 3.13 -22.60 19.58
CA ILE A 59 4.24 -22.43 18.64
C ILE A 59 3.76 -21.61 17.44
N GLY A 60 4.36 -20.46 17.24
CA GLY A 60 4.11 -19.61 16.09
C GLY A 60 4.60 -20.23 14.79
N LYS A 61 3.96 -19.85 13.69
CA LYS A 61 4.34 -20.33 12.35
C LYS A 61 5.44 -19.51 11.70
N LEU A 62 5.70 -18.30 12.20
CA LEU A 62 6.82 -17.48 11.75
C LEU A 62 8.08 -17.88 12.53
N ASP A 63 9.15 -18.11 11.79
CA ASP A 63 10.48 -18.31 12.37
C ASP A 63 11.23 -17.00 12.50
N PHE A 64 10.85 -15.98 11.72
CA PHE A 64 11.62 -14.75 11.64
C PHE A 64 10.76 -13.55 11.22
N LEU A 65 10.69 -12.53 12.05
CA LEU A 65 9.99 -11.27 11.79
C LEU A 65 10.98 -10.11 11.73
N VAL A 66 11.02 -9.43 10.60
CA VAL A 66 11.83 -8.22 10.41
C VAL A 66 10.92 -7.01 10.29
N ASN A 67 11.21 -5.97 11.05
CA ASN A 67 10.54 -4.68 10.94
C ASN A 67 11.53 -3.62 10.45
N LEU A 68 11.21 -2.97 9.32
CA LEU A 68 11.93 -1.80 8.82
C LEU A 68 11.01 -0.60 8.92
N ASN A 69 11.25 0.25 9.92
CA ASN A 69 10.34 1.34 10.22
C ASN A 69 11.09 2.57 10.78
N ILE A 70 10.41 3.70 10.74
CA ILE A 70 10.88 4.98 11.28
C ILE A 70 10.65 5.14 12.78
N ARG A 71 9.89 4.24 13.39
CA ARG A 71 9.51 4.29 14.81
C ARG A 71 9.40 2.91 15.40
N MET A 72 9.64 2.82 16.71
CA MET A 72 9.28 1.64 17.51
C MET A 72 7.75 1.60 17.67
N ASP A 73 7.11 0.72 16.94
CA ASP A 73 5.68 0.47 17.03
C ASP A 73 5.38 -0.92 17.63
N SER A 74 4.11 -1.28 17.69
CA SER A 74 3.72 -2.58 18.23
C SER A 74 4.33 -3.75 17.46
N THR A 75 4.48 -3.63 16.14
CA THR A 75 5.12 -4.68 15.32
C THR A 75 6.61 -4.77 15.63
N ALA A 76 7.28 -3.63 15.81
CA ALA A 76 8.70 -3.60 16.16
C ALA A 76 8.96 -4.33 17.49
N ASN A 77 8.09 -4.16 18.48
CA ASN A 77 8.23 -4.81 19.78
C ASN A 77 8.18 -6.34 19.73
N TYR A 78 7.55 -6.91 18.70
CA TYR A 78 7.48 -8.36 18.49
C TYR A 78 8.48 -8.87 17.43
N SER A 79 9.29 -7.99 16.85
CA SER A 79 10.20 -8.35 15.77
C SER A 79 11.53 -8.89 16.29
N ASP A 80 12.05 -9.91 15.61
CA ASP A 80 13.38 -10.49 15.90
C ASP A 80 14.50 -9.54 15.47
N VAL A 81 14.27 -8.79 14.38
CA VAL A 81 15.20 -7.78 13.88
C VAL A 81 14.47 -6.49 13.53
N ILE A 82 15.01 -5.39 14.04
CA ILE A 82 14.53 -4.04 13.77
C ILE A 82 15.59 -3.29 12.98
N LEU A 83 15.20 -2.78 11.81
CA LEU A 83 16.04 -1.96 10.96
C LEU A 83 15.52 -0.53 10.99
N PRO A 84 16.26 0.41 11.62
CA PRO A 84 15.82 1.80 11.68
C PRO A 84 15.92 2.47 10.31
N ALA A 85 14.81 3.04 9.86
CA ALA A 85 14.72 3.76 8.60
C ALA A 85 14.81 5.27 8.79
N ALA A 86 15.48 5.95 7.87
CA ALA A 86 15.54 7.40 7.83
C ALA A 86 14.15 8.02 7.68
N PHE A 87 13.89 9.08 8.42
CA PHE A 87 12.66 9.86 8.36
C PHE A 87 12.66 10.79 7.13
N TRP A 88 11.54 11.41 6.83
CA TRP A 88 11.39 12.25 5.61
C TRP A 88 12.36 13.43 5.54
N TYR A 89 12.72 14.03 6.67
CA TYR A 89 13.69 15.11 6.72
C TYR A 89 15.17 14.66 6.74
N GLU A 90 15.39 13.36 6.65
CA GLU A 90 16.71 12.74 6.77
C GLU A 90 17.16 12.03 5.49
N LYS A 91 16.37 12.15 4.41
CA LYS A 91 16.64 11.39 3.18
C LYS A 91 16.30 12.15 1.91
N HIS A 92 16.93 11.74 0.82
CA HIS A 92 16.51 12.10 -0.54
C HIS A 92 15.41 11.18 -1.02
N ASP A 93 14.34 11.76 -1.55
CA ASP A 93 13.25 11.02 -2.17
C ASP A 93 12.41 11.95 -3.07
N VAL A 94 11.46 11.40 -3.78
CA VAL A 94 10.41 12.14 -4.46
C VAL A 94 9.05 11.63 -3.99
N THR A 95 8.11 12.54 -3.80
CA THR A 95 6.76 12.17 -3.43
C THR A 95 5.73 12.78 -4.39
N PHE A 96 4.66 12.07 -4.59
CA PHE A 96 3.53 12.49 -5.41
C PHE A 96 2.25 11.85 -4.85
N GLY A 97 1.11 12.39 -5.24
CA GLY A 97 -0.19 11.86 -4.85
C GLY A 97 -1.08 11.63 -6.05
N ASP A 98 -2.10 10.82 -5.87
CA ASP A 98 -3.06 10.49 -6.92
C ASP A 98 -3.97 11.67 -7.29
N MET A 99 -4.09 12.63 -6.39
CA MET A 99 -5.02 13.73 -6.48
C MET A 99 -4.44 14.98 -7.13
N HIS A 100 -3.16 14.96 -7.52
CA HIS A 100 -2.50 16.10 -8.17
C HIS A 100 -1.40 15.64 -9.13
N THR A 101 -0.92 16.58 -9.97
CA THR A 101 0.08 16.33 -11.02
C THR A 101 1.47 16.86 -10.66
N PHE A 102 1.72 17.15 -9.39
CA PHE A 102 3.00 17.67 -8.95
C PHE A 102 3.87 16.56 -8.35
N VAL A 103 5.16 16.61 -8.63
CA VAL A 103 6.18 15.88 -7.89
C VAL A 103 6.86 16.82 -6.89
N HIS A 104 7.00 16.37 -5.67
CA HIS A 104 7.62 17.11 -4.59
C HIS A 104 8.95 16.46 -4.23
N PRO A 105 10.02 17.25 -4.01
CA PRO A 105 11.26 16.72 -3.49
C PRO A 105 11.15 16.45 -1.99
N LEU A 106 11.82 15.43 -1.54
CA LEU A 106 12.23 15.24 -0.16
C LEU A 106 13.74 15.34 -0.15
N THR A 107 14.26 16.43 0.44
CA THR A 107 15.69 16.65 0.61
C THR A 107 16.04 16.64 2.08
N PRO A 108 17.17 16.03 2.49
CA PRO A 108 17.51 15.94 3.89
C PRO A 108 17.81 17.32 4.48
N ALA A 109 17.18 17.64 5.59
CA ALA A 109 17.49 18.77 6.43
C ALA A 109 18.53 18.41 7.50
N THR A 110 18.67 17.12 7.79
CA THR A 110 19.63 16.56 8.75
C THR A 110 20.05 15.16 8.31
N GLN A 111 21.14 14.68 8.87
CA GLN A 111 21.55 13.29 8.67
C GLN A 111 20.71 12.34 9.53
N PRO A 112 20.44 11.11 9.07
CA PRO A 112 19.80 10.09 9.88
C PRO A 112 20.59 9.86 11.18
N PRO A 113 19.91 9.70 12.32
CA PRO A 113 20.61 9.42 13.59
C PRO A 113 21.09 7.96 13.61
N TRP A 114 22.17 7.70 14.34
CA TRP A 114 22.76 6.38 14.61
C TRP A 114 22.96 5.54 13.34
N GLU A 115 22.38 4.36 13.29
CA GLU A 115 22.47 3.42 12.18
C GLU A 115 21.28 3.50 11.21
N ALA A 116 20.38 4.45 11.41
CA ALA A 116 19.24 4.63 10.53
C ALA A 116 19.71 4.91 9.10
N LYS A 117 19.07 4.24 8.15
CA LYS A 117 19.42 4.30 6.73
C LYS A 117 18.19 4.61 5.88
N HIS A 118 18.45 5.15 4.72
CA HIS A 118 17.42 5.20 3.68
C HIS A 118 16.90 3.77 3.42
N ASP A 119 15.60 3.63 3.21
CA ASP A 119 14.96 2.31 3.01
C ASP A 119 15.64 1.53 1.89
N TRP A 120 15.91 2.20 0.77
CA TRP A 120 16.59 1.56 -0.35
C TRP A 120 18.01 1.08 0.01
N GLU A 121 18.75 1.84 0.81
CA GLU A 121 20.07 1.43 1.27
C GLU A 121 20.00 0.20 2.17
N ALA A 122 18.99 0.10 3.04
CA ALA A 122 18.76 -1.08 3.85
C ALA A 122 18.50 -2.32 2.96
N PHE A 123 17.62 -2.20 1.97
CA PHE A 123 17.36 -3.28 1.02
C PHE A 123 18.59 -3.60 0.15
N LYS A 124 19.37 -2.60 -0.24
CA LYS A 124 20.63 -2.78 -0.98
C LYS A 124 21.62 -3.65 -0.18
N LEU A 125 21.79 -3.37 1.11
CA LEU A 125 22.66 -4.15 1.99
C LEU A 125 22.18 -5.60 2.16
N ILE A 126 20.87 -5.78 2.35
CA ILE A 126 20.24 -7.10 2.42
C ILE A 126 20.47 -7.87 1.12
N ALA A 127 20.16 -7.26 -0.02
CA ALA A 127 20.34 -7.89 -1.33
C ALA A 127 21.80 -8.26 -1.62
N LYS A 128 22.75 -7.40 -1.21
CA LYS A 128 24.18 -7.66 -1.33
C LYS A 128 24.61 -8.91 -0.54
N LYS A 129 24.16 -8.98 0.71
CA LYS A 129 24.46 -10.13 1.56
C LYS A 129 23.76 -11.39 1.05
N PHE A 130 22.51 -11.27 0.64
CA PHE A 130 21.72 -12.36 0.09
C PHE A 130 22.38 -12.94 -1.17
N SER A 131 22.73 -12.11 -2.15
CA SER A 131 23.40 -12.58 -3.37
C SER A 131 24.75 -13.26 -3.09
N LYS A 132 25.49 -12.78 -2.08
CA LYS A 132 26.72 -13.43 -1.64
C LYS A 132 26.46 -14.83 -1.07
N LEU A 133 25.42 -14.99 -0.26
CA LEU A 133 25.02 -16.28 0.29
C LEU A 133 24.44 -17.20 -0.79
N ALA A 134 23.66 -16.64 -1.72
CA ALA A 134 23.07 -17.41 -2.82
C ALA A 134 24.11 -18.11 -3.68
N LYS A 135 25.27 -17.51 -3.90
CA LYS A 135 26.39 -18.16 -4.63
C LYS A 135 26.82 -19.48 -3.96
N LYS A 136 26.61 -19.62 -2.65
CA LYS A 136 26.93 -20.82 -1.89
C LYS A 136 25.77 -21.82 -1.83
N HIS A 137 24.53 -21.32 -1.67
CA HIS A 137 23.37 -22.15 -1.35
C HIS A 137 22.43 -22.36 -2.53
N PHE A 138 22.40 -21.44 -3.49
CA PHE A 138 21.56 -21.46 -4.70
C PHE A 138 22.37 -21.00 -5.91
N PRO A 139 23.48 -21.70 -6.28
CA PRO A 139 24.35 -21.27 -7.36
C PRO A 139 23.67 -21.27 -8.73
N GLU A 140 22.71 -22.17 -8.91
CA GLU A 140 21.95 -22.32 -10.15
C GLU A 140 20.56 -21.67 -10.04
N PRO A 141 19.99 -21.23 -11.17
CA PRO A 141 18.62 -20.69 -11.19
C PRO A 141 17.60 -21.71 -10.69
N VAL A 142 16.64 -21.24 -9.90
CA VAL A 142 15.58 -22.07 -9.30
C VAL A 142 14.25 -21.75 -9.98
N LYS A 143 13.53 -22.80 -10.36
CA LYS A 143 12.15 -22.68 -10.81
C LYS A 143 11.21 -22.60 -9.62
N GLU A 144 10.44 -21.54 -9.58
CA GLU A 144 9.51 -21.27 -8.48
C GLU A 144 8.10 -21.02 -8.97
N ILE A 145 7.15 -21.42 -8.15
CA ILE A 145 5.75 -21.09 -8.33
C ILE A 145 5.50 -19.73 -7.66
N VAL A 146 5.06 -18.77 -8.43
CA VAL A 146 4.63 -17.46 -7.94
C VAL A 146 3.13 -17.38 -7.96
N LEU A 147 2.54 -17.20 -6.77
CA LEU A 147 1.12 -16.97 -6.59
C LEU A 147 0.84 -15.47 -6.64
N ASN A 148 -0.07 -15.07 -7.50
CA ASN A 148 -0.62 -13.72 -7.46
C ASN A 148 -1.80 -13.69 -6.47
N ALA A 149 -1.56 -13.25 -5.27
CA ALA A 149 -2.55 -13.25 -4.18
C ALA A 149 -3.76 -12.35 -4.44
N THR A 150 -3.69 -11.43 -5.41
CA THR A 150 -4.81 -10.56 -5.79
C THR A 150 -5.73 -11.19 -6.84
N TRP A 151 -5.32 -12.31 -7.42
CA TRP A 151 -6.11 -13.03 -8.42
C TRP A 151 -6.70 -14.27 -7.78
N MET A 152 -7.99 -14.35 -7.81
CA MET A 152 -8.73 -15.53 -7.36
C MET A 152 -9.22 -16.27 -8.59
N ASP A 153 -8.79 -17.50 -8.81
CA ASP A 153 -9.22 -18.35 -9.93
C ASP A 153 -10.66 -18.82 -9.70
N THR A 154 -11.58 -17.89 -9.63
CA THR A 154 -13.01 -18.18 -9.56
C THR A 154 -13.58 -18.28 -10.97
N PRO A 155 -14.67 -19.05 -11.17
CA PRO A 155 -15.36 -19.11 -12.46
C PRO A 155 -15.70 -17.72 -13.02
N GLY A 156 -16.12 -16.77 -12.18
CA GLY A 156 -16.42 -15.41 -12.60
C GLY A 156 -15.21 -14.62 -13.08
N GLN A 157 -14.01 -14.92 -12.60
CA GLN A 157 -12.77 -14.30 -13.09
C GLN A 157 -12.29 -14.97 -14.39
N LEU A 158 -12.44 -16.27 -14.51
CA LEU A 158 -12.05 -17.02 -15.70
C LEU A 158 -12.98 -16.74 -16.88
N ALA A 159 -14.24 -16.43 -16.62
CA ALA A 159 -15.27 -16.15 -17.63
C ALA A 159 -15.18 -14.78 -18.31
N GLN A 160 -14.20 -13.97 -18.01
CA GLN A 160 -14.09 -12.57 -18.48
C GLN A 160 -14.05 -12.39 -19.98
N PRO A 161 -14.74 -11.34 -20.49
CA PRO A 161 -15.94 -10.61 -20.09
C PRO A 161 -17.15 -11.10 -20.89
N LEU A 162 -17.72 -12.05 -20.92
CA LEU A 162 -18.80 -12.74 -21.68
C LEU A 162 -18.30 -14.07 -22.26
N GLY A 163 -17.19 -14.57 -21.74
CA GLY A 163 -16.62 -15.83 -22.16
C GLY A 163 -17.35 -17.01 -21.57
N GLU A 164 -17.23 -18.14 -22.25
CA GLU A 164 -17.54 -19.43 -21.71
C GLU A 164 -16.69 -19.71 -20.47
N ILE A 165 -17.33 -20.10 -19.37
CA ILE A 165 -16.63 -20.51 -18.17
C ILE A 165 -15.99 -21.87 -18.44
N LYS A 166 -14.66 -21.89 -18.63
CA LYS A 166 -13.87 -23.11 -18.66
C LYS A 166 -13.23 -23.30 -17.31
N ASP A 167 -13.84 -24.11 -16.48
CA ASP A 167 -13.37 -24.33 -15.12
C ASP A 167 -12.44 -25.55 -15.10
N TRP A 168 -11.16 -25.30 -14.86
CA TRP A 168 -10.17 -26.35 -14.70
C TRP A 168 -10.50 -27.27 -13.50
N LYS A 169 -11.22 -26.78 -12.48
CA LYS A 169 -11.64 -27.57 -11.32
C LYS A 169 -12.70 -28.61 -11.70
N ASN A 170 -13.52 -28.30 -12.70
CA ASN A 170 -14.51 -29.22 -13.23
C ASN A 170 -14.00 -30.09 -14.38
N GLY A 171 -12.73 -29.91 -14.77
CA GLY A 171 -12.12 -30.67 -15.85
C GLY A 171 -12.41 -30.15 -17.27
N ASP A 172 -13.01 -28.95 -17.39
CA ASP A 172 -13.32 -28.34 -18.70
C ASP A 172 -12.06 -27.91 -19.48
N THR A 173 -10.96 -27.72 -18.75
CA THR A 173 -9.67 -27.35 -19.31
C THR A 173 -8.53 -27.76 -18.38
N GLU A 174 -7.34 -27.96 -18.96
CA GLU A 174 -6.16 -28.22 -18.14
C GLU A 174 -5.70 -26.97 -17.36
N PRO A 175 -5.22 -27.13 -16.12
CA PRO A 175 -4.67 -26.03 -15.32
C PRO A 175 -3.28 -25.63 -15.84
N VAL A 176 -3.22 -24.67 -16.75
CA VAL A 176 -1.97 -24.15 -17.30
C VAL A 176 -1.61 -22.84 -16.59
N PRO A 177 -0.49 -22.80 -15.83
CA PRO A 177 -0.04 -21.59 -15.13
C PRO A 177 0.05 -20.38 -16.03
N GLY A 178 -0.49 -19.24 -15.57
CA GLY A 178 -0.52 -17.98 -16.30
C GLY A 178 -1.52 -17.92 -17.47
N LYS A 179 -2.26 -18.99 -17.74
CA LYS A 179 -3.30 -19.06 -18.79
C LYS A 179 -4.66 -19.41 -18.22
N THR A 180 -4.93 -20.71 -18.07
CA THR A 180 -6.18 -21.22 -17.51
C THR A 180 -6.16 -21.23 -15.97
N PHE A 181 -4.98 -21.05 -15.38
CA PHE A 181 -4.77 -20.87 -13.96
C PHE A 181 -3.96 -19.57 -13.74
N PRO A 182 -4.57 -18.40 -13.91
CA PRO A 182 -3.86 -17.11 -13.98
C PRO A 182 -3.24 -16.65 -12.67
N SER A 183 -3.73 -17.13 -11.53
CA SER A 183 -3.17 -16.79 -10.23
C SER A 183 -1.79 -17.42 -9.98
N ILE A 184 -1.41 -18.41 -10.77
CA ILE A 184 -0.12 -19.11 -10.66
C ILE A 184 0.74 -18.86 -11.89
N ASN A 185 2.01 -18.50 -11.62
CA ASN A 185 3.04 -18.41 -12.65
C ASN A 185 4.26 -19.20 -12.22
N ILE A 186 4.93 -19.84 -13.17
CA ILE A 186 6.23 -20.45 -12.95
C ILE A 186 7.30 -19.47 -13.45
N VAL A 187 8.21 -19.10 -12.57
CA VAL A 187 9.32 -18.20 -12.87
C VAL A 187 10.64 -18.87 -12.57
N GLU A 188 11.65 -18.55 -13.35
CA GLU A 188 13.02 -18.96 -13.09
C GLU A 188 13.76 -17.79 -12.45
N ARG A 189 14.35 -18.01 -11.29
CA ARG A 189 15.03 -16.99 -10.49
C ARG A 189 16.50 -17.34 -10.29
N ASP A 190 17.35 -16.43 -10.69
CA ASP A 190 18.78 -16.44 -10.37
C ASP A 190 19.02 -15.58 -9.12
N TYR A 191 19.11 -16.22 -7.98
CA TYR A 191 19.29 -15.56 -6.69
C TYR A 191 20.69 -14.96 -6.50
N THR A 192 21.66 -15.37 -7.27
CA THR A 192 23.01 -14.80 -7.24
C THR A 192 23.05 -13.36 -7.75
N LYS A 193 22.05 -12.97 -8.54
CA LYS A 193 21.95 -11.65 -9.20
C LYS A 193 20.93 -10.68 -8.54
N VAL A 194 20.41 -11.00 -7.36
CA VAL A 194 19.44 -10.13 -6.69
C VAL A 194 19.99 -8.73 -6.44
N TYR A 195 21.25 -8.63 -5.98
CA TYR A 195 21.91 -7.35 -5.78
C TYR A 195 22.06 -6.56 -7.07
N ASP A 196 22.59 -7.20 -8.12
CA ASP A 196 22.77 -6.55 -9.41
C ASP A 196 21.45 -6.03 -10.00
N LYS A 197 20.39 -6.82 -9.87
CA LYS A 197 19.03 -6.41 -10.31
C LYS A 197 18.46 -5.24 -9.50
N LEU A 198 18.77 -5.19 -8.20
CA LEU A 198 18.28 -4.12 -7.34
C LEU A 198 18.96 -2.78 -7.63
N VAL A 199 20.27 -2.80 -7.88
CA VAL A 199 21.08 -1.58 -8.05
C VAL A 199 21.31 -1.19 -9.50
N SER A 200 20.65 -1.84 -10.44
CA SER A 200 20.75 -1.50 -11.86
C SER A 200 19.41 -1.37 -12.53
N LEU A 201 19.36 -0.53 -13.55
CA LEU A 201 18.23 -0.51 -14.47
C LEU A 201 18.25 -1.82 -15.27
N GLY A 202 17.36 -2.72 -14.93
CA GLY A 202 17.34 -4.08 -15.45
C GLY A 202 16.89 -4.17 -16.92
N PRO A 203 16.93 -5.37 -17.51
CA PRO A 203 16.64 -5.59 -18.94
C PRO A 203 15.18 -5.34 -19.32
N LEU A 204 14.31 -5.02 -18.38
CA LEU A 204 12.90 -4.70 -18.65
C LEU A 204 12.72 -3.46 -19.54
N VAL A 205 13.66 -2.53 -19.48
CA VAL A 205 13.64 -1.28 -20.25
C VAL A 205 14.17 -1.45 -21.67
N SER A 206 14.95 -2.50 -21.92
CA SER A 206 15.55 -2.82 -23.24
C SER A 206 14.86 -3.98 -23.96
N LYS A 207 13.61 -4.30 -23.59
CA LYS A 207 12.85 -5.35 -24.26
C LYS A 207 12.40 -4.90 -25.65
N PRO A 208 12.35 -5.78 -26.65
CA PRO A 208 11.87 -5.43 -27.99
C PRO A 208 10.50 -4.80 -28.05
N LYS A 209 9.61 -5.14 -27.09
CA LYS A 209 8.29 -4.52 -26.95
C LYS A 209 8.30 -3.27 -26.06
N GLY A 210 9.40 -2.99 -25.38
CA GLY A 210 9.46 -1.91 -24.42
C GLY A 210 8.66 -2.14 -23.14
N TYR A 211 8.42 -1.06 -22.38
CA TYR A 211 7.65 -1.05 -21.15
C TYR A 211 6.18 -0.71 -21.44
N GLY A 212 5.26 -1.45 -20.83
CA GLY A 212 3.82 -1.20 -20.99
C GLY A 212 2.95 -2.43 -20.77
N SER A 213 1.69 -2.33 -21.15
CA SER A 213 0.71 -3.41 -21.01
C SER A 213 -0.47 -3.22 -21.99
N LYS A 214 -1.34 -4.22 -22.08
CA LYS A 214 -2.60 -4.16 -22.84
C LYS A 214 -2.45 -3.65 -24.29
N GLY A 215 -1.36 -4.02 -24.95
CA GLY A 215 -1.10 -3.62 -26.33
C GLY A 215 -0.44 -2.25 -26.51
N GLN A 216 -0.29 -1.47 -25.47
CA GLN A 216 0.38 -0.18 -25.47
C GLN A 216 1.75 -0.32 -24.81
N TYR A 217 2.79 -0.01 -25.57
CA TYR A 217 4.18 -0.15 -25.12
C TYR A 217 5.02 1.07 -25.55
N THR A 218 6.05 1.38 -24.78
CA THR A 218 7.06 2.35 -25.11
C THR A 218 8.43 1.72 -25.03
N ASP A 219 9.26 1.94 -26.03
CA ASP A 219 10.64 1.53 -26.02
C ASP A 219 11.47 2.58 -25.25
N LEU A 220 12.10 2.15 -24.18
CA LEU A 220 12.96 3.00 -23.35
C LEU A 220 14.43 2.92 -23.76
N THR A 221 14.78 2.11 -24.76
CA THR A 221 16.15 1.94 -25.22
C THR A 221 16.82 3.27 -25.61
N PRO A 222 16.17 4.16 -26.38
CA PRO A 222 16.78 5.45 -26.73
C PRO A 222 17.11 6.30 -25.49
N ILE A 223 16.22 6.31 -24.47
CA ILE A 223 16.48 7.04 -23.22
C ILE A 223 17.68 6.45 -22.49
N VAL A 224 17.73 5.12 -22.40
CA VAL A 224 18.85 4.43 -21.73
C VAL A 224 20.16 4.71 -22.45
N GLU A 225 20.17 4.68 -23.77
CA GLU A 225 21.40 4.83 -24.59
C GLU A 225 21.88 6.28 -24.70
N GLU A 226 20.96 7.22 -24.91
CA GLU A 226 21.32 8.62 -25.17
C GLU A 226 21.26 9.51 -23.93
N GLU A 227 20.25 9.35 -23.11
CA GLU A 227 20.02 10.27 -21.99
C GLU A 227 20.60 9.76 -20.67
N LEU A 228 20.32 8.52 -20.32
CA LEU A 228 20.75 8.00 -19.01
C LEU A 228 22.26 7.73 -18.97
N LYS A 229 22.86 7.30 -20.09
CA LYS A 229 24.32 7.10 -20.18
C LYS A 229 25.10 8.42 -20.15
N ASN A 230 24.52 9.47 -20.71
CA ASN A 230 25.13 10.79 -20.77
C ASN A 230 24.83 11.66 -19.53
N ASN A 231 24.07 11.15 -18.59
CA ASN A 231 23.69 11.88 -17.39
C ASN A 231 24.76 11.70 -16.30
N GLU A 232 25.49 12.77 -16.00
CA GLU A 232 26.56 12.78 -14.98
C GLU A 232 26.07 12.38 -13.57
N ALA A 233 24.76 12.48 -13.31
CA ALA A 233 24.17 12.07 -12.05
C ALA A 233 24.01 10.55 -11.93
N LEU A 234 24.24 9.79 -13.00
CA LEU A 234 24.02 8.34 -13.06
C LEU A 234 25.32 7.60 -13.38
N ASP A 235 25.59 6.54 -12.65
CA ASP A 235 26.71 5.65 -12.93
C ASP A 235 26.36 4.64 -14.02
N VAL A 236 27.21 4.48 -15.04
CA VAL A 236 27.03 3.50 -16.11
C VAL A 236 28.18 2.51 -16.09
N LYS A 237 27.86 1.22 -15.95
CA LYS A 237 28.83 0.10 -15.97
C LYS A 237 28.27 -1.03 -16.83
N ASN A 238 29.09 -1.61 -17.71
CA ASN A 238 28.69 -2.74 -18.57
C ASN A 238 27.38 -2.47 -19.34
N ASP A 239 27.26 -1.31 -19.94
CA ASP A 239 26.05 -0.85 -20.66
C ASP A 239 24.77 -0.80 -19.85
N ARG A 240 24.87 -0.78 -18.53
CA ARG A 240 23.73 -0.61 -17.63
C ARG A 240 23.89 0.61 -16.74
N VAL A 241 22.78 1.27 -16.46
CA VAL A 241 22.72 2.32 -15.46
C VAL A 241 22.65 1.69 -14.07
N TYR A 242 23.57 2.09 -13.22
CA TYR A 242 23.63 1.67 -11.81
C TYR A 242 23.36 2.85 -10.89
N PHE A 243 22.84 2.57 -9.72
CA PHE A 243 22.62 3.57 -8.67
C PHE A 243 23.27 3.14 -7.37
N GLU A 244 24.13 3.99 -6.90
CA GLU A 244 24.83 3.84 -5.63
C GLU A 244 24.17 4.67 -4.52
N LYS A 245 23.45 5.72 -4.90
CA LYS A 245 22.83 6.72 -4.00
C LYS A 245 21.36 6.93 -4.29
N PRO A 246 20.56 7.29 -3.27
CA PRO A 246 19.13 7.57 -3.43
C PRO A 246 18.81 8.67 -4.45
N GLU A 247 19.65 9.70 -4.55
CA GLU A 247 19.46 10.82 -5.49
C GLU A 247 19.49 10.35 -6.95
N GLN A 248 20.27 9.33 -7.26
CA GLN A 248 20.33 8.73 -8.59
C GLN A 248 19.03 8.02 -8.95
N PHE A 249 18.34 7.45 -7.95
CA PHE A 249 16.99 6.92 -8.13
C PHE A 249 15.98 8.02 -8.41
N CYS A 250 16.05 9.11 -7.68
CA CYS A 250 15.19 10.26 -7.90
C CYS A 250 15.38 10.80 -9.32
N GLU A 251 16.62 10.93 -9.74
CA GLU A 251 16.96 11.37 -11.10
C GLU A 251 16.42 10.38 -12.16
N LEU A 252 16.67 9.07 -11.99
CA LEU A 252 16.20 8.05 -12.91
C LEU A 252 14.67 8.10 -13.09
N ILE A 253 13.91 8.15 -12.01
CA ILE A 253 12.45 8.22 -12.07
C ILE A 253 11.99 9.43 -12.91
N LEU A 254 12.63 10.58 -12.73
CA LEU A 254 12.30 11.79 -13.46
C LEU A 254 12.70 11.72 -14.92
N GLN A 255 13.82 11.11 -15.25
CA GLN A 255 14.30 10.95 -16.64
C GLN A 255 13.43 10.01 -17.47
N ILE A 256 12.90 8.94 -16.88
CA ILE A 256 11.99 8.02 -17.59
C ILE A 256 10.52 8.47 -17.56
N SER A 257 10.16 9.43 -16.71
CA SER A 257 8.79 9.92 -16.55
C SER A 257 8.17 10.48 -17.85
N PRO A 258 8.88 11.23 -18.71
CA PRO A 258 8.34 11.70 -19.99
C PRO A 258 7.79 10.58 -20.87
N GLU A 259 8.41 9.42 -20.81
CA GLU A 259 7.96 8.24 -21.57
C GLU A 259 6.86 7.47 -20.83
N LEU A 260 7.05 7.16 -19.55
CA LEU A 260 6.09 6.31 -18.80
C LEU A 260 4.82 7.07 -18.44
N ASN A 261 4.96 8.24 -17.84
CA ASN A 261 3.82 9.04 -17.41
C ASN A 261 3.33 10.04 -18.47
N GLY A 262 4.19 10.37 -19.42
CA GLY A 262 3.85 11.23 -20.55
C GLY A 262 3.36 10.42 -21.76
N ARG A 263 4.29 9.91 -22.59
CA ARG A 263 3.96 9.30 -23.89
C ARG A 263 3.12 8.01 -23.74
N LEU A 264 3.50 7.10 -22.85
CA LEU A 264 2.73 5.86 -22.67
C LEU A 264 1.31 6.14 -22.15
N SER A 265 1.14 7.08 -21.23
CA SER A 265 -0.17 7.51 -20.76
C SER A 265 -1.00 8.14 -21.87
N TRP A 266 -0.36 8.93 -22.73
CA TRP A 266 -1.02 9.51 -23.90
C TRP A 266 -1.52 8.42 -24.86
N LEU A 267 -0.74 7.38 -25.10
CA LEU A 267 -1.16 6.22 -25.91
C LEU A 267 -2.38 5.50 -25.29
N PHE A 268 -2.37 5.28 -23.97
CA PHE A 268 -3.52 4.69 -23.28
C PHE A 268 -4.78 5.56 -23.40
N PHE A 269 -4.65 6.85 -23.28
CA PHE A 269 -5.79 7.75 -23.44
C PHE A 269 -6.29 7.81 -24.87
N LYS A 270 -5.42 7.80 -25.86
CA LYS A 270 -5.81 7.71 -27.28
C LYS A 270 -6.59 6.44 -27.58
N GLU A 271 -6.21 5.32 -27.00
CA GLU A 271 -6.97 4.09 -27.15
C GLU A 271 -8.31 4.11 -26.40
N MET A 272 -8.32 4.77 -25.25
CA MET A 272 -9.56 4.93 -24.47
C MET A 272 -10.54 5.88 -25.16
N GLU A 273 -10.07 6.95 -25.78
CA GLU A 273 -10.90 7.88 -26.59
C GLU A 273 -11.73 7.14 -27.65
N LYS A 274 -11.15 6.14 -28.31
CA LYS A 274 -11.85 5.33 -29.30
C LYS A 274 -13.01 4.52 -28.70
N LYS A 275 -12.89 4.14 -27.43
CA LYS A 275 -13.92 3.33 -26.74
C LYS A 275 -15.04 4.16 -26.15
N VAL A 276 -14.70 5.35 -25.62
CA VAL A 276 -15.67 6.18 -24.87
C VAL A 276 -16.16 7.39 -25.65
N GLY A 277 -15.56 7.72 -26.80
CA GLY A 277 -15.97 8.85 -27.62
C GLY A 277 -15.69 10.24 -27.01
N LEU A 278 -14.80 10.32 -26.03
CA LEU A 278 -14.48 11.54 -25.28
C LEU A 278 -13.02 11.94 -25.47
N PRO A 279 -12.67 13.23 -25.56
CA PRO A 279 -11.29 13.69 -25.62
C PRO A 279 -10.63 13.53 -24.26
N LEU A 280 -9.58 12.73 -24.17
CA LEU A 280 -8.85 12.40 -22.93
C LEU A 280 -7.34 12.65 -23.05
N ALA A 281 -6.76 12.41 -24.22
CA ALA A 281 -5.31 12.48 -24.40
C ALA A 281 -4.74 13.90 -24.26
N ASP A 282 -5.55 14.92 -24.50
CA ASP A 282 -5.18 16.32 -24.30
C ASP A 282 -4.86 16.65 -22.83
N MET A 283 -5.38 15.88 -21.89
CA MET A 283 -5.07 16.01 -20.46
C MET A 283 -3.58 15.80 -20.15
N VAL A 284 -2.89 14.98 -20.93
CA VAL A 284 -1.46 14.67 -20.77
C VAL A 284 -0.58 15.35 -21.82
N GLU A 285 -1.14 15.98 -22.83
CA GLU A 285 -0.39 16.59 -23.94
C GLU A 285 0.66 17.60 -23.44
N THR A 286 0.29 18.42 -22.46
CA THR A 286 1.17 19.47 -21.91
C THR A 286 2.37 18.96 -21.13
N VAL A 287 2.36 17.71 -20.74
CA VAL A 287 3.45 17.08 -19.96
C VAL A 287 4.12 15.94 -20.70
N LYS A 288 3.58 15.55 -21.85
CA LYS A 288 4.18 14.56 -22.73
C LYS A 288 5.57 15.02 -23.18
N GLY A 289 6.59 14.19 -22.93
CA GLY A 289 7.97 14.53 -23.26
C GLY A 289 8.62 15.60 -22.37
N ARG A 290 7.95 16.07 -21.33
CA ARG A 290 8.50 17.09 -20.44
C ARG A 290 9.59 16.50 -19.54
N LYS A 291 10.82 16.91 -19.76
CA LYS A 291 11.97 16.52 -18.95
C LYS A 291 12.08 17.40 -17.71
N VAL A 292 12.39 16.77 -16.58
CA VAL A 292 12.64 17.41 -15.29
C VAL A 292 13.79 16.67 -14.62
N HIS A 293 14.79 17.38 -14.15
CA HIS A 293 15.89 16.81 -13.37
C HIS A 293 15.62 16.93 -11.88
N TYR A 294 16.18 16.03 -11.08
CA TYR A 294 16.01 16.07 -9.63
C TYR A 294 16.52 17.40 -9.03
N LYS A 295 17.65 17.90 -9.51
CA LYS A 295 18.18 19.20 -9.13
C LYS A 295 17.20 20.37 -9.36
N ASP A 296 16.33 20.26 -10.35
CA ASP A 296 15.37 21.30 -10.71
C ASP A 296 14.19 21.38 -9.72
N ILE A 297 13.97 20.32 -8.95
CA ILE A 297 12.85 20.24 -8.00
C ILE A 297 13.29 20.31 -6.53
N ILE A 298 14.58 20.34 -6.24
CA ILE A 298 15.11 20.36 -4.87
C ILE A 298 14.51 21.48 -4.00
N SER A 299 14.25 22.64 -4.60
CA SER A 299 13.72 23.80 -3.87
C SER A 299 12.21 23.99 -3.99
N GLN A 300 11.57 23.36 -4.97
CA GLN A 300 10.14 23.53 -5.19
C GLN A 300 9.54 22.44 -6.08
N PRO A 301 8.25 22.14 -5.90
CA PRO A 301 7.56 21.15 -6.73
C PRO A 301 7.56 21.53 -8.22
N ARG A 302 7.55 20.51 -9.06
CA ARG A 302 7.35 20.65 -10.51
C ARG A 302 6.16 19.84 -10.96
N ARG A 303 5.44 20.36 -11.93
CA ARG A 303 4.34 19.65 -12.55
C ARG A 303 4.88 18.64 -13.55
N ILE A 304 4.68 17.37 -13.24
CA ILE A 304 4.79 16.25 -14.17
C ILE A 304 3.49 15.45 -14.08
N HIS A 305 3.23 14.63 -15.09
CA HIS A 305 2.04 13.81 -15.06
C HIS A 305 2.31 12.48 -14.34
N THR A 306 1.96 12.41 -13.07
CA THR A 306 2.21 11.23 -12.22
C THR A 306 1.05 10.24 -12.24
N THR A 307 -0.19 10.75 -12.33
CA THR A 307 -1.40 9.94 -12.27
C THR A 307 -2.45 10.44 -13.26
N PRO A 308 -2.25 10.17 -14.56
CA PRO A 308 -3.11 10.71 -15.63
C PRO A 308 -4.59 10.32 -15.49
N GLN A 309 -4.88 9.26 -14.80
CA GLN A 309 -6.27 8.78 -14.63
C GLN A 309 -7.08 9.66 -13.67
N TRP A 310 -6.43 10.25 -12.68
CA TRP A 310 -7.11 10.89 -11.56
C TRP A 310 -7.10 12.40 -11.64
N SER A 311 -6.00 12.99 -12.07
CA SER A 311 -5.86 14.44 -12.08
C SER A 311 -5.11 14.94 -13.32
N ALA A 312 -5.50 16.08 -13.81
CA ALA A 312 -4.83 16.75 -14.92
C ALA A 312 -5.01 18.26 -14.83
N VAL A 313 -4.20 19.00 -15.57
CA VAL A 313 -4.39 20.45 -15.76
C VAL A 313 -4.97 20.65 -17.14
N LEU A 314 -6.17 21.20 -17.21
CA LEU A 314 -6.82 21.56 -18.45
C LEU A 314 -6.50 23.00 -18.84
N HIS A 315 -6.45 23.25 -20.13
CA HIS A 315 -6.46 24.58 -20.69
C HIS A 315 -7.89 24.93 -21.06
N ASP A 316 -8.29 26.17 -20.79
CA ASP A 316 -9.56 26.70 -21.27
C ASP A 316 -9.53 26.99 -22.80
N LYS A 317 -10.66 27.40 -23.35
CA LYS A 317 -10.78 27.69 -24.77
C LYS A 317 -9.84 28.81 -25.25
N ASP A 318 -9.42 29.67 -24.35
CA ASP A 318 -8.51 30.79 -24.61
C ASP A 318 -7.05 30.41 -24.42
N GLY A 319 -6.75 29.13 -24.17
CA GLY A 319 -5.40 28.64 -23.94
C GLY A 319 -4.82 28.93 -22.55
N LYS A 320 -5.60 29.55 -21.67
CA LYS A 320 -5.19 29.81 -20.28
C LYS A 320 -5.24 28.54 -19.49
N GLN A 321 -4.21 28.36 -18.67
CA GLN A 321 -4.13 27.19 -17.79
C GLN A 321 -5.13 27.32 -16.65
N ARG A 322 -6.04 26.36 -16.54
CA ARG A 322 -6.93 26.23 -15.39
C ARG A 322 -6.24 25.56 -14.22
N THR A 323 -6.78 25.75 -13.05
CA THR A 323 -6.45 24.92 -11.89
C THR A 323 -6.80 23.46 -12.18
N PHE A 324 -5.92 22.55 -11.80
CA PHE A 324 -6.22 21.12 -11.90
C PHE A 324 -7.33 20.74 -10.91
N ALA A 325 -8.11 19.74 -11.27
CA ALA A 325 -9.09 19.12 -10.38
C ALA A 325 -8.76 17.64 -10.21
N PRO A 326 -8.94 17.06 -9.02
CA PRO A 326 -8.94 15.62 -8.85
C PRO A 326 -10.02 14.98 -9.73
N PHE A 327 -9.77 13.77 -10.20
CA PHE A 327 -10.69 13.03 -11.06
C PHE A 327 -11.11 13.78 -12.32
N THR A 328 -10.24 14.58 -12.88
CA THR A 328 -10.49 15.40 -14.07
C THR A 328 -11.15 14.60 -15.20
N MET A 329 -10.72 13.37 -15.40
CA MET A 329 -11.26 12.48 -16.43
C MET A 329 -12.76 12.21 -16.23
N ASN A 330 -13.20 12.05 -15.00
CA ASN A 330 -14.61 11.77 -14.70
C ASN A 330 -15.42 13.06 -14.53
N VAL A 331 -14.90 14.04 -13.80
CA VAL A 331 -15.62 15.26 -13.43
C VAL A 331 -15.69 16.26 -14.59
N GLU A 332 -14.58 16.49 -15.27
CA GLU A 332 -14.48 17.50 -16.33
C GLU A 332 -14.73 16.92 -17.74
N ARG A 333 -14.29 15.67 -17.96
CA ARG A 333 -14.42 14.98 -19.25
C ARG A 333 -15.59 14.02 -19.30
N LEU A 334 -16.30 13.84 -18.19
CA LEU A 334 -17.50 13.01 -18.07
C LEU A 334 -17.29 11.54 -18.49
N LYS A 335 -16.06 11.04 -18.36
CA LYS A 335 -15.82 9.59 -18.54
C LYS A 335 -16.62 8.83 -17.47
N PRO A 336 -17.40 7.81 -17.85
CA PRO A 336 -18.14 7.02 -16.87
C PRO A 336 -17.26 6.46 -15.75
N TRP A 337 -17.79 6.45 -14.54
CA TRP A 337 -17.18 5.76 -13.40
C TRP A 337 -17.26 4.23 -13.57
N HIS A 338 -16.43 3.51 -12.85
CA HIS A 338 -16.47 2.05 -12.83
C HIS A 338 -17.59 1.52 -11.93
N THR A 339 -18.78 2.01 -12.15
CA THR A 339 -20.00 1.62 -11.47
C THR A 339 -20.99 1.08 -12.50
N LEU A 340 -22.03 0.41 -12.07
CA LEU A 340 -23.04 -0.16 -12.97
C LEU A 340 -23.73 0.94 -13.81
N SER A 341 -24.04 2.08 -13.21
CA SER A 341 -24.66 3.23 -13.86
C SER A 341 -23.67 4.13 -14.61
N GLY A 342 -22.36 3.96 -14.38
CA GLY A 342 -21.30 4.88 -14.85
C GLY A 342 -21.25 6.20 -14.08
N ARG A 343 -22.04 6.38 -13.03
CA ARG A 343 -22.12 7.57 -12.18
C ARG A 343 -21.66 7.25 -10.77
N GLN A 344 -21.50 8.26 -9.94
CA GLN A 344 -21.41 8.05 -8.50
C GLN A 344 -22.76 7.50 -8.02
N GLU A 345 -22.72 6.40 -7.30
CA GLU A 345 -23.91 5.71 -6.84
C GLU A 345 -24.13 5.96 -5.36
N VAL A 346 -25.32 6.48 -5.04
CA VAL A 346 -25.84 6.59 -3.68
C VAL A 346 -26.73 5.41 -3.35
N TYR A 347 -27.35 4.84 -4.37
CA TYR A 347 -28.16 3.60 -4.29
C TYR A 347 -27.43 2.45 -5.00
N TYR A 348 -27.28 1.34 -4.29
CA TYR A 348 -26.65 0.13 -4.83
C TYR A 348 -27.71 -0.88 -5.28
N ASP A 349 -27.96 -0.91 -6.57
CA ASP A 349 -28.88 -1.88 -7.18
C ASP A 349 -28.20 -3.23 -7.43
N HIS A 350 -27.71 -3.83 -6.36
CA HIS A 350 -27.10 -5.15 -6.36
C HIS A 350 -27.94 -6.08 -5.48
N GLN A 351 -28.32 -7.27 -6.00
CA GLN A 351 -29.23 -8.17 -5.32
C GLN A 351 -28.82 -8.47 -3.87
N GLY A 352 -27.57 -8.88 -3.62
CA GLY A 352 -27.10 -9.18 -2.27
C GLY A 352 -27.11 -7.97 -1.33
N ILE A 353 -26.83 -6.77 -1.85
CA ILE A 353 -26.90 -5.53 -1.06
C ILE A 353 -28.36 -5.19 -0.70
N ARG A 354 -29.27 -5.38 -1.67
CA ARG A 354 -30.72 -5.17 -1.42
C ARG A 354 -31.30 -6.18 -0.43
N GLU A 355 -30.89 -7.45 -0.53
CA GLU A 355 -31.31 -8.50 0.41
C GLU A 355 -30.88 -8.20 1.85
N LEU A 356 -29.72 -7.56 2.03
CA LEU A 356 -29.24 -7.08 3.32
C LEU A 356 -29.90 -5.74 3.75
N GLY A 357 -30.74 -5.15 2.91
CA GLY A 357 -31.35 -3.85 3.17
C GLY A 357 -30.37 -2.67 3.14
N GLU A 358 -29.22 -2.83 2.47
CA GLU A 358 -28.12 -1.84 2.42
C GLU A 358 -28.06 -1.08 1.09
N GLY A 359 -29.09 -1.19 0.25
CA GLY A 359 -29.12 -0.54 -1.07
C GLY A 359 -29.08 1.00 -1.01
N LEU A 360 -29.58 1.59 0.07
CA LEU A 360 -29.56 3.04 0.30
C LEU A 360 -29.01 3.32 1.70
N PRO A 361 -28.07 4.26 1.87
CA PRO A 361 -27.65 4.71 3.20
C PRO A 361 -28.81 5.31 3.96
N THR A 362 -29.28 4.62 4.97
CA THR A 362 -30.36 5.05 5.84
C THR A 362 -29.95 4.96 7.30
N ASN A 363 -30.59 5.73 8.15
CA ASN A 363 -30.37 5.57 9.58
C ASN A 363 -30.93 4.24 10.04
N LYS A 364 -30.07 3.39 10.56
CA LYS A 364 -30.42 2.10 11.15
C LYS A 364 -29.96 2.04 12.59
N PRO A 365 -30.67 1.32 13.45
CA PRO A 365 -30.16 1.05 14.79
C PRO A 365 -28.82 0.34 14.70
N PRO A 366 -27.90 0.58 15.64
CA PRO A 366 -26.64 -0.17 15.72
C PRO A 366 -26.89 -1.68 15.80
N LEU A 367 -26.12 -2.45 15.03
CA LEU A 367 -26.23 -3.91 15.02
C LEU A 367 -26.01 -4.54 16.40
N ASP A 368 -25.12 -3.96 17.17
CA ASP A 368 -24.83 -4.40 18.54
C ASP A 368 -26.07 -4.34 19.45
N MET A 369 -26.87 -3.27 19.33
CA MET A 369 -28.13 -3.14 20.10
C MET A 369 -29.19 -4.14 19.66
N VAL A 370 -29.19 -4.55 18.39
CA VAL A 370 -30.13 -5.52 17.84
C VAL A 370 -29.66 -6.95 18.08
N ALA A 371 -28.36 -7.19 17.94
CA ALA A 371 -27.77 -8.54 18.00
C ALA A 371 -27.59 -9.05 19.43
N VAL A 372 -27.34 -8.16 20.39
CA VAL A 372 -27.08 -8.52 21.79
C VAL A 372 -28.37 -8.65 22.60
N GLY A 373 -29.50 -8.17 22.05
CA GLY A 373 -30.77 -8.17 22.78
C GLY A 373 -30.70 -7.32 24.05
N ASP A 374 -31.45 -7.70 25.04
CA ASP A 374 -31.44 -7.03 26.34
C ASP A 374 -30.07 -7.18 27.01
N ILE A 375 -29.26 -6.13 26.92
CA ILE A 375 -28.08 -6.01 27.75
C ILE A 375 -28.65 -6.03 29.20
N ASN A 376 -28.32 -7.09 29.92
CA ASN A 376 -28.82 -7.21 31.29
C ASN A 376 -28.15 -6.16 32.17
N MET A 377 -28.72 -4.98 32.19
CA MET A 377 -28.29 -3.85 33.00
C MET A 377 -28.37 -4.13 34.50
N ASP A 378 -29.14 -5.15 34.93
CA ASP A 378 -29.22 -5.56 36.32
C ASP A 378 -27.88 -6.08 36.87
N LYS A 379 -26.98 -6.51 35.99
CA LYS A 379 -25.59 -6.89 36.33
C LYS A 379 -24.60 -5.73 36.31
N ALA A 380 -24.99 -4.61 35.73
CA ALA A 380 -24.20 -3.40 35.76
C ALA A 380 -24.43 -2.73 37.11
N GLY A 381 -23.40 -2.24 37.77
CA GLY A 381 -23.55 -1.52 39.03
C GLY A 381 -24.45 -0.28 38.89
N PRO A 382 -24.92 0.28 39.99
CA PRO A 382 -25.92 1.37 40.01
C PRO A 382 -25.44 2.67 39.32
N LYS A 383 -24.13 2.79 38.98
CA LYS A 383 -23.49 3.89 38.27
C LYS A 383 -22.98 3.47 36.91
N SER A 384 -23.62 2.53 36.25
CA SER A 384 -23.24 2.01 34.97
C SER A 384 -24.23 2.44 33.89
N LYS A 385 -23.68 2.78 32.71
CA LYS A 385 -24.45 3.13 31.51
C LYS A 385 -23.85 2.50 30.30
N VAL A 386 -24.67 2.04 29.39
CA VAL A 386 -24.22 1.50 28.09
C VAL A 386 -24.07 2.64 27.10
N PHE A 387 -22.91 2.74 26.50
CA PHE A 387 -22.61 3.75 25.51
C PHE A 387 -22.34 3.12 24.15
N ARG A 388 -22.69 3.85 23.11
CA ARG A 388 -22.20 3.54 21.77
C ARG A 388 -20.77 4.02 21.64
N PHE A 389 -19.85 3.07 21.44
CA PHE A 389 -18.45 3.40 21.25
C PHE A 389 -18.17 3.83 19.81
N ILE A 390 -17.65 5.02 19.63
CA ILE A 390 -17.23 5.58 18.34
C ILE A 390 -15.73 5.85 18.40
N THR A 391 -14.99 5.41 17.41
CA THR A 391 -13.54 5.58 17.32
C THR A 391 -13.15 6.56 16.20
N PRO A 392 -13.25 7.88 16.41
CA PRO A 392 -12.79 8.86 15.44
C PRO A 392 -11.26 8.89 15.37
N HIS A 393 -10.72 9.49 14.30
CA HIS A 393 -9.29 9.74 14.20
C HIS A 393 -8.81 10.66 15.32
N GLY A 394 -7.72 10.27 15.96
CA GLY A 394 -7.04 11.13 16.93
C GLY A 394 -6.39 12.35 16.27
N LYS A 395 -6.53 13.51 16.88
CA LYS A 395 -6.00 14.78 16.35
C LYS A 395 -4.47 14.80 16.23
N TRP A 396 -3.77 14.15 17.17
CA TRP A 396 -2.34 14.25 17.34
C TRP A 396 -1.57 12.99 16.95
N GLN A 397 -2.21 12.09 16.23
CA GLN A 397 -1.65 10.81 15.82
C GLN A 397 -2.09 10.44 14.41
N ILE A 398 -1.35 9.56 13.75
CA ILE A 398 -1.69 9.01 12.45
C ILE A 398 -1.92 7.52 12.66
N HIS A 399 -3.19 7.11 12.71
CA HIS A 399 -3.57 5.73 13.04
C HIS A 399 -2.87 5.24 14.33
N SER A 400 -2.03 4.22 14.23
CA SER A 400 -1.25 3.68 15.35
C SER A 400 0.12 4.37 15.53
N SER A 401 0.47 5.32 14.67
CA SER A 401 1.76 6.02 14.73
C SER A 401 1.68 7.28 15.61
N PHE A 402 2.79 7.62 16.25
CA PHE A 402 2.96 8.79 17.12
C PHE A 402 2.20 8.75 18.46
N ARG A 403 1.60 7.63 18.82
CA ARG A 403 0.96 7.46 20.14
C ARG A 403 1.95 7.47 21.31
N ASP A 404 3.18 7.09 21.03
CA ASP A 404 4.31 7.00 21.94
C ASP A 404 5.21 8.26 21.90
N HIS A 405 4.89 9.25 21.05
CA HIS A 405 5.70 10.44 20.88
C HIS A 405 5.43 11.43 21.99
N TRP A 406 6.42 11.65 22.87
CA TRP A 406 6.30 12.46 24.06
C TRP A 406 5.68 13.86 23.85
N PRO A 407 6.11 14.68 22.87
CA PRO A 407 5.46 15.96 22.61
C PRO A 407 3.99 15.83 22.20
N MET A 408 3.63 14.78 21.44
CA MET A 408 2.25 14.53 21.06
C MET A 408 1.40 14.11 22.25
N LEU A 409 1.93 13.31 23.16
CA LEU A 409 1.26 12.94 24.41
C LEU A 409 0.96 14.16 25.27
N HIS A 410 1.91 15.08 25.38
CA HIS A 410 1.66 16.35 26.09
C HIS A 410 0.55 17.18 25.43
N MET A 411 0.56 17.31 24.11
CA MET A 411 -0.49 18.04 23.39
C MET A 411 -1.85 17.36 23.47
N SER A 412 -1.88 16.04 23.64
CA SER A 412 -3.10 15.23 23.78
C SER A 412 -3.48 14.91 25.23
N ARG A 413 -3.06 15.74 26.18
CA ARG A 413 -3.35 15.56 27.62
C ARG A 413 -2.82 14.25 28.22
N GLY A 414 -1.74 13.72 27.68
CA GLY A 414 -1.01 12.61 28.28
C GLY A 414 -1.49 11.20 27.91
N GLY A 415 -2.54 11.02 27.15
CA GLY A 415 -2.98 9.68 26.80
C GLY A 415 -4.30 9.57 26.04
N PRO A 416 -4.83 8.36 25.94
CA PRO A 416 -6.14 8.12 25.35
C PRO A 416 -7.22 8.79 26.20
N THR A 417 -8.06 9.61 25.55
CA THR A 417 -9.19 10.27 26.18
C THR A 417 -10.49 9.68 25.66
N VAL A 418 -11.46 9.50 26.55
CA VAL A 418 -12.84 9.15 26.20
C VAL A 418 -13.68 10.42 26.29
N TRP A 419 -14.37 10.75 25.20
CA TRP A 419 -15.27 11.91 25.15
C TRP A 419 -16.67 11.45 25.48
N LEU A 420 -17.23 12.00 26.53
CA LEU A 420 -18.58 11.72 26.97
C LEU A 420 -19.43 12.99 26.93
N ASN A 421 -20.73 12.83 26.74
CA ASN A 421 -21.67 13.91 27.00
C ASN A 421 -21.61 14.29 28.50
N PRO A 422 -21.55 15.57 28.85
CA PRO A 422 -21.48 15.98 30.26
C PRO A 422 -22.63 15.45 31.15
N ASP A 423 -23.83 15.36 30.60
CA ASP A 423 -24.97 14.84 31.36
C ASP A 423 -24.80 13.34 31.64
N ASP A 424 -24.39 12.59 30.64
CA ASP A 424 -24.07 11.16 30.78
C ASP A 424 -22.90 10.91 31.77
N ALA A 425 -21.88 11.75 31.72
CA ALA A 425 -20.76 11.68 32.65
C ALA A 425 -21.19 11.95 34.09
N ASN A 426 -22.07 12.95 34.29
CA ASN A 426 -22.63 13.26 35.59
C ASN A 426 -23.50 12.11 36.13
N GLU A 427 -24.27 11.46 35.27
CA GLU A 427 -25.14 10.33 35.64
C GLU A 427 -24.34 9.13 36.17
N ILE A 428 -23.15 8.88 35.62
CA ILE A 428 -22.25 7.81 36.08
C ILE A 428 -21.16 8.30 37.05
N GLU A 429 -21.26 9.57 37.48
CA GLU A 429 -20.32 10.23 38.39
C GLU A 429 -18.85 10.26 37.93
N VAL A 430 -18.60 10.32 36.62
CA VAL A 430 -17.28 10.49 36.07
C VAL A 430 -16.93 11.97 35.91
N LYS A 431 -15.74 12.35 36.34
CA LYS A 431 -15.23 13.72 36.24
C LYS A 431 -14.10 13.79 35.24
N ASP A 432 -13.94 14.96 34.62
CA ASP A 432 -12.74 15.25 33.79
C ASP A 432 -11.49 15.33 34.69
N ASN A 433 -10.44 14.66 34.32
CA ASN A 433 -9.18 14.63 35.06
C ASN A 433 -8.23 15.73 34.59
#